data_4deccc0c60cda30a53b3e42cdf2217ed
#
_entry.id   4deccc0c60cda30a53b3e42cdf2217ed
#
_cell.length_a   1.000
_cell.length_b   1.000
_cell.length_c   1.000
_cell.angle_alpha   90.00
_cell.angle_beta   90.00
_cell.angle_gamma   90.00
#
_symmetry.space_group_name_H-M   'P 1'
#
loop_
_entity.id
_entity.type
_entity.pdbx_description
1 polymer ?
#
loop_
_entity_poly.entity_id
_entity_poly.type
_entity_poly.pdbx_seq_one_letter_code
_entity_poly.pdbx_strand_id
1 'polypeptide(L)'
;TSVEWPEKLRIAELGAGDGVLTRQILAQMSPDATLDAFEISSTLADKLNALDDPRMTVRTCSAEYLSGEYDVIFSGLPLLSLPTELREAILRAVYNALGPSGVFVQFQYTSLTQPDLSRYFTWERQRVLKNVPPAWVYRCTRHYAP
;
A
#
# COMPACT_ATOMS: atom_id res chain seq x y z
N THR A 1 -11.23 -7.30 -7.92
CA THR A 1 -10.06 -6.55 -7.51
C THR A 1 -9.30 -6.04 -8.73
N SER A 2 -8.50 -5.02 -8.55
CA SER A 2 -7.67 -4.44 -9.61
C SER A 2 -6.31 -5.12 -9.74
N VAL A 3 -6.08 -6.21 -9.02
CA VAL A 3 -4.77 -6.88 -8.95
C VAL A 3 -4.95 -8.37 -9.16
N GLU A 4 -4.15 -8.95 -10.04
CA GLU A 4 -4.01 -10.38 -10.16
C GLU A 4 -3.02 -10.89 -9.11
N TRP A 5 -3.17 -12.14 -8.66
CA TRP A 5 -2.42 -12.70 -7.54
C TRP A 5 -1.55 -13.89 -7.96
N PRO A 6 -0.38 -13.65 -8.57
CA PRO A 6 0.59 -14.73 -8.83
C PRO A 6 1.11 -15.35 -7.53
N GLU A 7 1.75 -16.51 -7.66
CA GLU A 7 2.16 -17.29 -6.50
C GLU A 7 3.19 -16.60 -5.61
N LYS A 8 4.19 -15.94 -6.18
CA LYS A 8 5.34 -15.42 -5.42
C LYS A 8 5.36 -13.90 -5.40
N LEU A 9 4.29 -13.30 -4.90
CA LEU A 9 4.25 -11.84 -4.77
C LEU A 9 4.99 -11.37 -3.53
N ARG A 10 5.74 -10.29 -3.69
CA ARG A 10 6.22 -9.50 -2.57
C ARG A 10 5.32 -8.28 -2.44
N ILE A 11 4.64 -8.20 -1.32
CA ILE A 11 3.60 -7.20 -1.09
C ILE A 11 4.00 -6.35 0.11
N ALA A 12 3.79 -5.05 0.01
CA ALA A 12 3.86 -4.14 1.15
C ALA A 12 2.50 -3.50 1.38
N GLU A 13 2.18 -3.25 2.64
CA GLU A 13 1.00 -2.48 3.03
C GLU A 13 1.45 -1.33 3.92
N LEU A 14 1.07 -0.11 3.54
CA LEU A 14 1.44 1.11 4.26
C LEU A 14 0.26 1.60 5.08
N GLY A 15 0.49 1.80 6.38
CA GLY A 15 -0.56 2.23 7.28
C GLY A 15 -1.59 1.12 7.51
N ALA A 16 -1.12 -0.05 7.94
CA ALA A 16 -1.98 -1.24 8.07
C ALA A 16 -3.12 -1.07 9.08
N GLY A 17 -2.96 -0.18 10.05
CA GLY A 17 -4.02 0.17 11.00
C GLY A 17 -4.50 -1.03 11.81
N ASP A 18 -5.82 -1.19 11.86
CA ASP A 18 -6.47 -2.26 12.61
C ASP A 18 -6.49 -3.61 11.86
N GLY A 19 -5.92 -3.67 10.67
CA GLY A 19 -5.78 -4.92 9.92
C GLY A 19 -6.96 -5.29 9.03
N VAL A 20 -7.91 -4.39 8.80
CA VAL A 20 -9.06 -4.70 7.93
C VAL A 20 -8.60 -5.02 6.51
N LEU A 21 -7.81 -4.14 5.91
CA LEU A 21 -7.24 -4.39 4.58
C LEU A 21 -6.23 -5.54 4.62
N THR A 22 -5.44 -5.61 5.69
CA THR A 22 -4.42 -6.65 5.87
C THR A 22 -5.05 -8.04 5.77
N ARG A 23 -6.17 -8.27 6.45
CA ARG A 23 -6.86 -9.57 6.40
C ARG A 23 -7.35 -9.90 5.00
N GLN A 24 -7.81 -8.90 4.26
CA GLN A 24 -8.27 -9.10 2.88
C GLN A 24 -7.10 -9.46 1.95
N ILE A 25 -5.95 -8.81 2.14
CA ILE A 25 -4.74 -9.12 1.39
C ILE A 25 -4.30 -10.56 1.68
N LEU A 26 -4.21 -10.91 2.96
CA LEU A 26 -3.79 -12.26 3.37
C LEU A 26 -4.72 -13.34 2.82
N ALA A 27 -6.02 -13.06 2.76
CA ALA A 27 -7.00 -14.01 2.22
C ALA A 27 -6.81 -14.28 0.73
N GLN A 28 -6.20 -13.35 -0.01
CA GLN A 28 -5.97 -13.48 -1.44
C GLN A 28 -4.59 -14.03 -1.78
N MET A 29 -3.66 -13.98 -0.83
CA MET A 29 -2.27 -14.35 -1.08
C MET A 29 -2.10 -15.86 -1.19
N SER A 30 -1.18 -16.28 -2.07
CA SER A 30 -0.74 -17.66 -2.11
C SER A 30 0.19 -17.97 -0.92
N PRO A 31 0.42 -19.27 -0.62
CA PRO A 31 1.32 -19.66 0.46
C PRO A 31 2.76 -19.16 0.29
N ASP A 32 3.20 -18.93 -0.93
CA ASP A 32 4.58 -18.50 -1.22
C ASP A 32 4.75 -16.99 -1.30
N ALA A 33 3.67 -16.22 -1.21
CA ALA A 33 3.73 -14.77 -1.19
C ALA A 33 4.13 -14.24 0.18
N THR A 34 4.69 -13.04 0.23
CA THR A 34 5.08 -12.37 1.47
C THR A 34 4.45 -10.99 1.57
N LEU A 35 4.15 -10.58 2.79
CA LEU A 35 3.57 -9.28 3.10
C LEU A 35 4.39 -8.58 4.19
N ASP A 36 4.87 -7.38 3.89
CA ASP A 36 5.44 -6.49 4.89
C ASP A 36 4.40 -5.42 5.22
N ALA A 37 3.89 -5.43 6.44
CA ALA A 37 2.88 -4.49 6.90
C ALA A 37 3.53 -3.40 7.74
N PHE A 38 3.44 -2.16 7.30
CA PHE A 38 4.03 -1.00 7.97
C PHE A 38 2.98 -0.29 8.81
N GLU A 39 3.25 -0.18 10.11
CA GLU A 39 2.38 0.51 11.06
C GLU A 39 3.20 1.15 12.17
N ILE A 40 3.12 2.48 12.32
CA ILE A 40 3.91 3.21 13.31
C ILE A 40 3.37 3.08 14.75
N SER A 41 2.10 2.78 14.90
CA SER A 41 1.49 2.59 16.22
C SER A 41 1.86 1.22 16.77
N SER A 42 2.55 1.16 17.91
CA SER A 42 2.91 -0.10 18.53
C SER A 42 1.67 -0.90 18.97
N THR A 43 0.62 -0.22 19.42
CA THR A 43 -0.65 -0.87 19.79
C THR A 43 -1.29 -1.56 18.60
N LEU A 44 -1.36 -0.88 17.45
CA LEU A 44 -1.91 -1.45 16.24
C LEU A 44 -1.01 -2.54 15.66
N ALA A 45 0.32 -2.36 15.75
CA ALA A 45 1.27 -3.39 15.33
C ALA A 45 1.08 -4.68 16.13
N ASP A 46 0.82 -4.58 17.43
CA ASP A 46 0.54 -5.75 18.26
C ASP A 46 -0.72 -6.48 17.78
N LYS A 47 -1.75 -5.74 17.40
CA LYS A 47 -2.98 -6.34 16.86
C LYS A 47 -2.72 -7.06 15.53
N LEU A 48 -1.87 -6.49 14.69
CA LEU A 48 -1.48 -7.14 13.43
C LEU A 48 -0.72 -8.43 13.69
N ASN A 49 0.22 -8.39 14.63
CA ASN A 49 0.98 -9.60 15.00
C ASN A 49 0.07 -10.70 15.56
N ALA A 50 -1.04 -10.33 16.19
CA ALA A 50 -2.00 -11.29 16.69
C ALA A 50 -2.73 -12.07 15.59
N LEU A 51 -2.65 -11.64 14.33
CA LEU A 51 -3.16 -12.41 13.20
C LEU A 51 -2.33 -13.68 12.97
N ASP A 52 -1.09 -13.68 13.43
CA ASP A 52 -0.21 -14.85 13.46
C ASP A 52 -0.10 -15.57 12.11
N ASP A 53 0.11 -14.80 11.05
CA ASP A 53 0.28 -15.35 9.70
C ASP A 53 1.77 -15.40 9.36
N PRO A 54 2.33 -16.58 9.05
CA PRO A 54 3.77 -16.71 8.77
C PRO A 54 4.22 -15.98 7.51
N ARG A 55 3.31 -15.61 6.63
CA ARG A 55 3.64 -14.86 5.40
C ARG A 55 3.82 -13.37 5.67
N MET A 56 3.38 -12.88 6.83
CA MET A 56 3.40 -11.46 7.16
C MET A 56 4.53 -11.13 8.13
N THR A 57 5.21 -10.02 7.85
CA THR A 57 6.13 -9.37 8.78
C THR A 57 5.58 -7.98 9.10
N VAL A 58 5.39 -7.68 10.37
CA VAL A 58 4.95 -6.36 10.81
C VAL A 58 6.17 -5.50 11.06
N ARG A 59 6.22 -4.32 10.42
CA ARG A 59 7.30 -3.37 10.60
C ARG A 59 6.77 -2.12 11.29
N THR A 60 7.24 -1.88 12.51
CA THR A 60 6.81 -0.74 13.32
C THR A 60 7.68 0.47 12.99
N CYS A 61 7.53 0.99 11.79
CA CYS A 61 8.26 2.16 11.32
C CYS A 61 7.45 2.93 10.29
N SER A 62 7.89 4.15 10.00
CA SER A 62 7.22 5.00 9.02
C SER A 62 7.37 4.43 7.60
N ALA A 63 6.34 4.63 6.79
CA ALA A 63 6.34 4.21 5.40
C ALA A 63 7.43 4.89 4.55
N GLU A 64 7.96 6.03 5.01
CA GLU A 64 9.07 6.70 4.30
C GLU A 64 10.35 5.86 4.27
N TYR A 65 10.45 4.87 5.16
CA TYR A 65 11.61 3.97 5.22
C TYR A 65 11.43 2.69 4.42
N LEU A 66 10.36 2.60 3.64
CA LEU A 66 10.13 1.49 2.73
C LEU A 66 11.33 1.33 1.79
N SER A 67 11.86 0.12 1.69
CA SER A 67 12.99 -0.19 0.81
C SER A 67 12.87 -1.61 0.29
N GLY A 68 13.65 -1.92 -0.72
CA GLY A 68 13.60 -3.21 -1.38
C GLY A 68 12.84 -3.14 -2.70
N GLU A 69 12.29 -4.26 -3.11
CA GLU A 69 11.54 -4.34 -4.36
C GLU A 69 10.27 -5.13 -4.14
N TYR A 70 9.14 -4.50 -4.43
CA TYR A 70 7.80 -5.09 -4.24
C TYR A 70 7.06 -5.17 -5.56
N ASP A 71 6.24 -6.20 -5.68
CA ASP A 71 5.35 -6.38 -6.83
C ASP A 71 4.08 -5.57 -6.67
N VAL A 72 3.59 -5.44 -5.43
CA VAL A 72 2.40 -4.65 -5.13
C VAL A 72 2.63 -3.91 -3.81
N ILE A 73 2.28 -2.65 -3.80
CA ILE A 73 2.27 -1.83 -2.58
C ILE A 73 0.87 -1.29 -2.41
N PHE A 74 0.21 -1.68 -1.31
CA PHE A 74 -1.08 -1.12 -0.92
C PHE A 74 -0.87 -0.01 0.10
N SER A 75 -1.64 1.05 0.00
CA SER A 75 -1.60 2.14 0.97
C SER A 75 -3.01 2.56 1.36
N GLY A 76 -3.27 2.50 2.66
CA GLY A 76 -4.44 3.11 3.28
C GLY A 76 -4.11 4.44 3.96
N LEU A 77 -2.90 4.97 3.75
CA LEU A 77 -2.49 6.21 4.39
C LEU A 77 -3.32 7.40 3.90
N PRO A 78 -3.75 8.28 4.82
CA PRO A 78 -4.47 9.48 4.44
C PRO A 78 -3.48 10.55 3.94
N LEU A 79 -3.00 10.42 2.72
CA LEU A 79 -1.88 11.20 2.20
C LEU A 79 -2.08 12.72 2.34
N LEU A 80 -3.32 13.20 2.13
CA LEU A 80 -3.61 14.62 2.26
C LEU A 80 -3.51 15.15 3.69
N SER A 81 -3.67 14.26 4.68
CA SER A 81 -3.58 14.64 6.09
C SER A 81 -2.14 14.67 6.59
N LEU A 82 -1.20 14.19 5.79
CA LEU A 82 0.21 14.17 6.15
C LEU A 82 0.90 15.48 5.74
N PRO A 83 1.92 15.92 6.49
CA PRO A 83 2.74 17.04 6.05
C PRO A 83 3.31 16.79 4.64
N THR A 84 3.42 17.84 3.85
CA THR A 84 3.86 17.74 2.46
C THR A 84 5.19 17.00 2.31
N GLU A 85 6.16 17.31 3.17
CA GLU A 85 7.48 16.69 3.12
C GLU A 85 7.40 15.16 3.37
N LEU A 86 6.60 14.76 4.35
CA LEU A 86 6.42 13.35 4.67
C LEU A 86 5.69 12.64 3.53
N ARG A 87 4.63 13.24 3.00
CA ARG A 87 3.89 12.69 1.87
C ARG A 87 4.80 12.45 0.66
N GLU A 88 5.63 13.44 0.33
CA GLU A 88 6.56 13.31 -0.79
C GLU A 88 7.64 12.25 -0.53
N ALA A 89 8.13 12.17 0.70
CA ALA A 89 9.10 11.14 1.08
C ALA A 89 8.50 9.74 0.93
N ILE A 90 7.25 9.55 1.34
CA ILE A 90 6.55 8.27 1.19
C ILE A 90 6.36 7.92 -0.29
N LEU A 91 5.88 8.86 -1.09
CA LEU A 91 5.65 8.60 -2.52
C LEU A 91 6.95 8.28 -3.26
N ARG A 92 8.04 8.94 -2.89
CA ARG A 92 9.35 8.66 -3.45
C ARG A 92 9.84 7.26 -3.03
N ALA A 93 9.63 6.90 -1.75
CA ALA A 93 9.98 5.57 -1.27
C ALA A 93 9.19 4.48 -2.01
N VAL A 94 7.91 4.70 -2.23
CA VAL A 94 7.07 3.78 -3.00
C VAL A 94 7.58 3.67 -4.44
N TYR A 95 7.84 4.78 -5.09
CA TYR A 95 8.36 4.80 -6.46
C TYR A 95 9.64 3.96 -6.57
N ASN A 96 10.57 4.15 -5.63
CA ASN A 96 11.85 3.45 -5.65
C ASN A 96 11.72 1.97 -5.28
N ALA A 97 10.69 1.60 -4.54
CA ALA A 97 10.51 0.23 -4.07
C ALA A 97 9.64 -0.62 -5.00
N LEU A 98 9.01 -0.03 -6.01
CA LEU A 98 8.26 -0.80 -7.00
C LEU A 98 9.22 -1.48 -7.97
N GLY A 99 8.99 -2.78 -8.20
CA GLY A 99 9.65 -3.49 -9.28
C GLY A 99 9.18 -3.01 -10.65
N PRO A 100 9.83 -3.49 -11.73
CA PRO A 100 9.52 -3.01 -13.10
C PRO A 100 8.06 -3.17 -13.51
N SER A 101 7.41 -4.24 -13.02
CA SER A 101 5.99 -4.49 -13.27
C SER A 101 5.15 -4.24 -12.02
N GLY A 102 5.69 -3.53 -11.05
CA GLY A 102 5.04 -3.29 -9.78
C GLY A 102 3.85 -2.34 -9.90
N VAL A 103 2.90 -2.53 -9.01
CA VAL A 103 1.68 -1.73 -8.94
C VAL A 103 1.54 -1.14 -7.54
N PHE A 104 1.24 0.14 -7.48
CA PHE A 104 0.91 0.83 -6.24
C PHE A 104 -0.60 1.08 -6.22
N VAL A 105 -1.27 0.63 -5.16
CA VAL A 105 -2.72 0.78 -5.00
C VAL A 105 -2.97 1.69 -3.80
N GLN A 106 -3.53 2.86 -4.07
CA GLN A 106 -3.85 3.85 -3.04
C GLN A 106 -5.35 3.91 -2.82
N PHE A 107 -5.78 3.75 -1.56
CA PHE A 107 -7.17 3.92 -1.15
C PHE A 107 -7.38 5.34 -0.64
N GLN A 108 -8.31 6.08 -1.25
CA GLN A 108 -8.58 7.47 -0.90
C GLN A 108 -10.07 7.77 -0.92
N TYR A 109 -10.48 8.65 -0.03
CA TYR A 109 -11.86 9.13 0.02
C TYR A 109 -12.08 10.39 -0.83
N THR A 110 -11.01 10.96 -1.39
CA THR A 110 -11.05 12.20 -2.18
C THR A 110 -10.11 12.10 -3.38
N SER A 111 -10.41 12.86 -4.43
CA SER A 111 -9.57 12.97 -5.61
C SER A 111 -8.47 14.04 -5.47
N LEU A 112 -8.38 14.72 -4.34
CA LEU A 112 -7.41 15.80 -4.15
C LEU A 112 -5.95 15.34 -4.13
N THR A 113 -5.70 14.02 -3.97
CA THR A 113 -4.34 13.47 -4.07
C THR A 113 -3.87 13.23 -5.50
N GLN A 114 -4.74 13.38 -6.50
CA GLN A 114 -4.38 13.07 -7.88
C GLN A 114 -3.14 13.84 -8.39
N PRO A 115 -2.97 15.15 -8.10
CA PRO A 115 -1.77 15.85 -8.52
C PRO A 115 -0.48 15.26 -7.95
N ASP A 116 -0.51 14.80 -6.70
CA ASP A 116 0.65 14.17 -6.06
C ASP A 116 0.97 12.83 -6.71
N LEU A 117 -0.05 12.02 -6.97
CA LEU A 117 0.13 10.73 -7.64
C LEU A 117 0.69 10.91 -9.05
N SER A 118 0.24 11.93 -9.77
CA SER A 118 0.65 12.19 -11.15
C SER A 118 2.12 12.58 -11.28
N ARG A 119 2.77 13.05 -10.22
CA ARG A 119 4.21 13.35 -10.24
C ARG A 119 5.07 12.11 -10.42
N TYR A 120 4.61 10.97 -9.90
CA TYR A 120 5.41 9.75 -9.79
C TYR A 120 4.84 8.59 -10.60
N PHE A 121 3.53 8.58 -10.82
CA PHE A 121 2.82 7.40 -11.31
C PHE A 121 1.87 7.73 -12.46
N THR A 122 1.73 6.78 -13.36
CA THR A 122 0.57 6.69 -14.23
C THR A 122 -0.49 5.93 -13.45
N TRP A 123 -1.71 6.45 -13.39
CA TRP A 123 -2.74 5.85 -12.54
C TRP A 123 -4.10 5.80 -13.23
N GLU A 124 -4.91 4.86 -12.77
CA GLU A 124 -6.33 4.80 -13.06
C GLU A 124 -7.09 4.66 -11.75
N ARG A 125 -8.34 5.02 -11.76
CA ARG A 125 -9.14 5.13 -10.55
C ARG A 125 -10.37 4.27 -10.65
N GLN A 126 -10.68 3.56 -9.54
CA GLN A 126 -11.91 2.81 -9.39
C GLN A 126 -12.61 3.24 -8.12
N ARG A 127 -13.94 3.31 -8.15
CA ARG A 127 -14.71 3.62 -6.97
C ARG A 127 -15.16 2.34 -6.28
N VAL A 128 -14.83 2.22 -4.99
CA VAL A 128 -15.25 1.10 -4.17
C VAL A 128 -16.55 1.49 -3.49
N LEU A 129 -17.63 0.76 -3.80
CA LEU A 129 -18.97 1.07 -3.29
C LEU A 129 -19.43 0.13 -2.18
N LYS A 130 -18.74 -0.99 -1.98
CA LYS A 130 -19.18 -2.01 -1.01
C LYS A 130 -18.98 -1.61 0.42
N ASN A 131 -18.02 -0.75 0.71
CA ASN A 131 -17.69 -0.32 2.05
C ASN A 131 -18.15 1.12 2.26
N VAL A 132 -18.59 1.39 3.49
CA VAL A 132 -18.99 2.74 3.87
C VAL A 132 -17.92 3.30 4.81
N PRO A 133 -17.41 4.52 4.57
CA PRO A 133 -17.75 5.41 3.47
C PRO A 133 -17.13 4.97 2.14
N PRO A 134 -17.69 5.41 1.00
CA PRO A 134 -17.12 5.12 -0.31
C PRO A 134 -15.68 5.65 -0.42
N ALA A 135 -14.83 4.89 -1.07
CA ALA A 135 -13.45 5.27 -1.27
C ALA A 135 -13.06 5.14 -2.73
N TRP A 136 -12.07 5.94 -3.14
CA TRP A 136 -11.43 5.78 -4.43
C TRP A 136 -10.22 4.88 -4.28
N VAL A 137 -10.07 3.96 -5.22
CA VAL A 137 -8.89 3.08 -5.31
C VAL A 137 -8.09 3.53 -6.51
N TYR A 138 -6.84 3.89 -6.29
CA TYR A 138 -5.91 4.29 -7.34
C TYR A 138 -4.93 3.16 -7.58
N ARG A 139 -4.93 2.64 -8.81
CA ARG A 139 -3.97 1.66 -9.26
C ARG A 139 -2.89 2.39 -10.05
N CYS A 140 -1.68 2.41 -9.51
CA CYS A 140 -0.59 3.24 -10.01
C CYS A 140 0.58 2.40 -10.49
N THR A 141 1.16 2.79 -11.61
CA THR A 141 2.41 2.18 -12.11
C THR A 141 3.45 3.28 -12.26
N ARG A 142 4.73 2.91 -12.16
CA ARG A 142 5.82 3.88 -12.31
C ARG A 142 5.77 4.51 -13.69
N HIS A 143 6.08 5.82 -13.74
CA HIS A 143 6.32 6.45 -15.02
C HIS A 143 7.48 5.76 -15.72
N TYR A 144 7.35 5.60 -17.01
CA TYR A 144 8.45 5.12 -17.82
C TYR A 144 9.58 6.12 -17.71
N ALA A 145 10.73 5.66 -17.25
CA ALA A 145 11.92 6.48 -17.26
C ALA A 145 12.32 6.71 -18.72
N PRO A 146 12.48 7.96 -19.15
CA PRO A 146 12.92 8.23 -20.51
C PRO A 146 14.34 7.73 -20.73
#